data_22439c375384f584d6c6762332749c3f
#
_entry.id   22439c375384f584d6c6762332749c3f
#
_cell.length_a   1.000
_cell.length_b   1.000
_cell.length_c   1.000
_cell.angle_alpha   90.00
_cell.angle_beta   90.00
_cell.angle_gamma   90.00
#
_symmetry.space_group_name_H-M   'P 1'
#
loop_
_entity.id
_entity.type
_entity.pdbx_description
1 polymer ?
#
loop_
_entity_poly.entity_id
_entity_poly.type
_entity_poly.pdbx_seq_one_letter_code
_entity_poly.pdbx_strand_id
1 'polypeptide(L)'
;MPTKKIIIFVFILFASFSQFVLAKTNNNKSELTVEADESLEWFEKEKYYMAKGNVILKKDGVTLKANIIKADYVFENGENILKKIIAREKVLLTKGNTKATGQYMTYNLENKIAKILGSFQTFSSPSGYVESKKIIIFDDLKNIAEAEGDVKIILSNKTIIYADKVKANFEPTNKTLKTAIATGNVVIVNKDKGRKSKADLGVYNSNNEMVKLTGNVIIINQKSKISGSRGITNLKTGISNILGDPKKKKRVKGTFSPVKK
;
A
#
# COMPACT_ATOMS: atom_id res chain seq x y z
N MET A 1 -11.16 17.18 22.92
CA MET A 1 -10.29 16.00 22.69
C MET A 1 -9.90 15.99 21.22
N PRO A 2 -8.62 16.06 20.85
CA PRO A 2 -8.22 16.13 19.44
C PRO A 2 -8.49 14.79 18.78
N THR A 3 -9.31 14.80 17.75
CA THR A 3 -9.50 13.68 16.82
C THR A 3 -8.16 13.35 16.16
N LYS A 4 -7.56 12.22 16.52
CA LYS A 4 -6.37 11.69 15.85
C LYS A 4 -6.74 11.42 14.39
N LYS A 5 -6.39 12.35 13.50
CA LYS A 5 -6.42 12.15 12.06
C LYS A 5 -5.50 10.97 11.75
N ILE A 6 -6.07 9.90 11.21
CA ILE A 6 -5.29 8.77 10.66
C ILE A 6 -4.63 9.29 9.38
N ILE A 7 -3.42 9.79 9.51
CA ILE A 7 -2.60 10.26 8.39
C ILE A 7 -1.85 9.04 7.86
N ILE A 8 -2.32 8.47 6.76
CA ILE A 8 -1.62 7.37 6.08
C ILE A 8 -0.65 7.98 5.07
N PHE A 9 0.60 8.16 5.49
CA PHE A 9 1.70 8.66 4.66
C PHE A 9 2.32 7.55 3.81
N VAL A 10 1.52 6.86 2.97
CA VAL A 10 2.01 5.79 2.09
C VAL A 10 2.74 6.35 0.86
N PHE A 11 2.44 7.59 0.46
CA PHE A 11 2.85 8.14 -0.83
C PHE A 11 4.21 8.86 -0.87
N ILE A 12 4.78 9.20 0.28
CA ILE A 12 6.01 10.04 0.32
C ILE A 12 7.24 9.30 -0.22
N LEU A 13 7.25 7.97 -0.19
CA LEU A 13 8.41 7.21 -0.62
C LEU A 13 8.72 7.38 -2.11
N PHE A 14 7.68 7.45 -2.95
CA PHE A 14 7.83 7.51 -4.40
C PHE A 14 7.77 8.92 -4.98
N ALA A 15 7.12 9.87 -4.29
CA ALA A 15 7.08 11.26 -4.73
C ALA A 15 8.48 11.89 -4.90
N SER A 16 9.48 11.39 -4.17
CA SER A 16 10.86 11.87 -4.26
C SER A 16 11.64 11.27 -5.43
N PHE A 17 11.22 10.11 -5.96
CA PHE A 17 11.77 9.59 -7.20
C PHE A 17 11.31 10.38 -8.43
N SER A 18 10.19 11.10 -8.34
CA SER A 18 9.67 11.92 -9.43
C SER A 18 10.46 13.19 -9.70
N GLN A 19 11.35 13.59 -8.80
CA GLN A 19 12.24 14.74 -9.01
C GLN A 19 13.48 14.41 -9.84
N PHE A 20 13.53 13.26 -10.51
CA PHE A 20 14.53 12.95 -11.53
C PHE A 20 14.38 13.77 -12.81
N VAL A 21 13.29 14.54 -12.99
CA VAL A 21 13.06 15.39 -14.16
C VAL A 21 13.24 16.85 -13.78
N LEU A 22 14.37 17.42 -14.22
CA LEU A 22 14.64 18.84 -14.49
C LEU A 22 13.72 19.88 -13.82
N ALA A 23 14.06 20.31 -12.62
CA ALA A 23 13.82 21.69 -12.22
C ALA A 23 15.09 22.50 -12.57
N LYS A 24 15.00 23.25 -13.65
CA LYS A 24 15.92 24.35 -13.95
C LYS A 24 15.70 25.42 -12.85
N THR A 25 16.74 25.73 -12.08
CA THR A 25 16.93 26.77 -11.08
C THR A 25 16.92 26.32 -9.62
N ASN A 26 18.03 26.03 -9.14
CA ASN A 26 18.80 26.45 -7.97
C ASN A 26 19.84 25.39 -7.60
N ASN A 27 21.08 25.81 -7.34
CA ASN A 27 22.31 25.05 -7.21
C ASN A 27 22.39 24.10 -5.98
N ASN A 28 21.45 23.12 -5.86
CA ASN A 28 21.60 21.95 -5.01
C ASN A 28 20.96 20.75 -5.72
N LYS A 29 21.53 20.32 -6.86
CA LYS A 29 21.22 19.00 -7.41
C LYS A 29 21.73 17.97 -6.41
N SER A 30 20.85 17.31 -5.65
CA SER A 30 21.28 16.18 -4.83
C SER A 30 21.84 15.09 -5.75
N GLU A 31 23.06 14.70 -5.44
CA GLU A 31 23.80 13.71 -6.22
C GLU A 31 23.18 12.32 -6.09
N LEU A 32 23.06 11.60 -7.19
CA LEU A 32 22.75 10.18 -7.19
C LEU A 32 24.03 9.40 -6.94
N THR A 33 24.13 8.71 -5.80
CA THR A 33 25.27 7.83 -5.51
C THR A 33 24.89 6.38 -5.67
N VAL A 34 25.80 5.60 -6.26
CA VAL A 34 25.68 4.14 -6.43
C VAL A 34 26.97 3.50 -5.95
N GLU A 35 26.84 2.54 -5.03
CA GLU A 35 27.91 1.71 -4.50
C GLU A 35 27.58 0.25 -4.80
N ALA A 36 28.56 -0.57 -5.15
CA ALA A 36 28.39 -2.00 -5.44
C ALA A 36 29.67 -2.76 -5.12
N ASP A 37 29.57 -3.99 -4.60
CA ASP A 37 30.73 -4.79 -4.21
C ASP A 37 31.40 -5.48 -5.40
N GLU A 38 30.64 -5.77 -6.49
CA GLU A 38 31.16 -6.58 -7.60
C GLU A 38 31.47 -5.73 -8.85
N SER A 39 30.47 -5.00 -9.38
CA SER A 39 30.66 -4.21 -10.59
C SER A 39 29.71 -3.03 -10.73
N LEU A 40 30.22 -1.99 -11.42
CA LEU A 40 29.42 -0.92 -12.03
C LEU A 40 29.72 -0.95 -13.53
N GLU A 41 28.72 -1.26 -14.33
CA GLU A 41 28.84 -1.47 -15.78
C GLU A 41 27.97 -0.45 -16.53
N TRP A 42 28.50 0.07 -17.63
CA TRP A 42 27.75 0.96 -18.53
C TRP A 42 27.63 0.34 -19.92
N PHE A 43 26.42 0.06 -20.32
CA PHE A 43 26.07 -0.51 -21.62
C PHE A 43 25.54 0.62 -22.52
N GLU A 44 26.48 1.28 -23.20
CA GLU A 44 26.16 2.49 -23.98
C GLU A 44 25.24 2.22 -25.17
N LYS A 45 25.45 1.10 -25.87
CA LYS A 45 24.62 0.72 -27.04
C LYS A 45 23.19 0.37 -26.63
N GLU A 46 23.06 -0.40 -25.55
CA GLU A 46 21.76 -0.90 -25.00
C GLU A 46 21.09 0.11 -24.08
N LYS A 47 21.74 1.25 -23.81
CA LYS A 47 21.20 2.37 -23.03
C LYS A 47 20.79 2.01 -21.60
N TYR A 48 21.66 1.33 -20.85
CA TYR A 48 21.45 1.09 -19.42
C TYR A 48 22.75 1.07 -18.63
N TYR A 49 22.62 1.32 -17.33
CA TYR A 49 23.63 1.06 -16.31
C TYR A 49 23.26 -0.19 -15.53
N MET A 50 24.24 -0.96 -15.07
CA MET A 50 24.04 -2.12 -14.21
C MET A 50 25.06 -2.09 -13.07
N ALA A 51 24.56 -2.31 -11.84
CA ALA A 51 25.37 -2.51 -10.64
C ALA A 51 25.07 -3.90 -10.07
N LYS A 52 26.11 -4.60 -9.58
CA LYS A 52 26.02 -5.96 -9.03
C LYS A 52 26.77 -6.06 -7.71
N GLY A 53 26.26 -6.91 -6.81
CA GLY A 53 26.82 -7.19 -5.49
C GLY A 53 26.43 -6.15 -4.44
N ASN A 54 25.51 -6.48 -3.54
CA ASN A 54 25.11 -5.64 -2.41
C ASN A 54 24.91 -4.14 -2.77
N VAL A 55 24.27 -3.88 -3.88
CA VAL A 55 24.15 -2.52 -4.45
C VAL A 55 23.39 -1.60 -3.51
N ILE A 56 23.92 -0.40 -3.32
CA ILE A 56 23.28 0.70 -2.56
C ILE A 56 23.17 1.92 -3.46
N LEU A 57 21.94 2.31 -3.77
CA LEU A 57 21.62 3.53 -4.51
C LEU A 57 20.99 4.55 -3.57
N LYS A 58 21.51 5.76 -3.51
CA LYS A 58 21.03 6.84 -2.64
C LYS A 58 20.74 8.10 -3.43
N LYS A 59 19.58 8.71 -3.16
CA LYS A 59 19.19 10.03 -3.66
C LYS A 59 18.07 10.63 -2.81
N ASP A 60 18.13 11.91 -2.49
CA ASP A 60 17.06 12.69 -1.83
C ASP A 60 16.50 12.02 -0.55
N GLY A 61 17.39 11.42 0.26
CA GLY A 61 16.99 10.69 1.47
C GLY A 61 16.31 9.33 1.21
N VAL A 62 16.24 8.90 -0.05
CA VAL A 62 15.83 7.56 -0.45
C VAL A 62 17.06 6.67 -0.58
N THR A 63 16.98 5.46 -0.04
CA THR A 63 17.99 4.41 -0.23
C THR A 63 17.32 3.17 -0.80
N LEU A 64 17.81 2.71 -1.94
CA LEU A 64 17.44 1.43 -2.55
C LEU A 64 18.62 0.47 -2.45
N LYS A 65 18.39 -0.71 -1.84
CA LYS A 65 19.36 -1.81 -1.75
C LYS A 65 18.84 -3.02 -2.50
N ALA A 66 19.74 -3.72 -3.20
CA ALA A 66 19.45 -4.99 -3.89
C ALA A 66 20.77 -5.69 -4.27
N ASN A 67 20.73 -6.95 -4.68
CA ASN A 67 21.92 -7.58 -5.23
C ASN A 67 22.25 -7.06 -6.63
N ILE A 68 21.23 -6.73 -7.43
CA ILE A 68 21.41 -6.20 -8.79
C ILE A 68 20.47 -5.01 -8.96
N ILE A 69 21.02 -3.90 -9.48
CA ILE A 69 20.22 -2.75 -9.90
C ILE A 69 20.58 -2.42 -11.35
N LYS A 70 19.55 -2.37 -12.21
CA LYS A 70 19.63 -1.92 -13.60
C LYS A 70 18.87 -0.62 -13.75
N ALA A 71 19.45 0.36 -14.44
CA ALA A 71 18.84 1.66 -14.72
C ALA A 71 18.85 1.92 -16.23
N ASP A 72 17.67 1.82 -16.86
CA ASP A 72 17.47 2.13 -18.27
C ASP A 72 17.39 3.65 -18.48
N TYR A 73 18.05 4.16 -19.52
CA TYR A 73 18.05 5.58 -19.87
C TYR A 73 17.82 5.79 -21.37
N VAL A 74 17.51 7.02 -21.75
CA VAL A 74 17.58 7.52 -23.11
C VAL A 74 18.56 8.68 -23.16
N PHE A 75 19.18 8.89 -24.32
CA PHE A 75 20.05 10.04 -24.55
C PHE A 75 19.26 11.11 -25.29
N GLU A 76 19.01 12.22 -24.62
CA GLU A 76 18.25 13.35 -25.15
C GLU A 76 18.93 14.67 -24.73
N ASN A 77 19.05 15.61 -25.67
CA ASN A 77 19.64 16.94 -25.42
C ASN A 77 21.04 16.93 -24.78
N GLY A 78 21.88 15.93 -25.14
CA GLY A 78 23.24 15.81 -24.61
C GLY A 78 23.34 15.17 -23.23
N GLU A 79 22.24 14.69 -22.66
CA GLU A 79 22.20 14.08 -21.31
C GLU A 79 21.57 12.68 -21.32
N ASN A 80 22.02 11.83 -20.39
CA ASN A 80 21.38 10.53 -20.14
C ASN A 80 20.22 10.72 -19.17
N ILE A 81 18.99 10.52 -19.65
CA ILE A 81 17.75 10.67 -18.87
C ILE A 81 17.26 9.30 -18.45
N LEU A 82 17.26 9.02 -17.14
CA LEU A 82 16.76 7.75 -16.60
C LEU A 82 15.26 7.59 -16.85
N LYS A 83 14.86 6.43 -17.36
CA LYS A 83 13.46 6.08 -17.66
C LYS A 83 12.92 5.00 -16.72
N LYS A 84 13.75 4.03 -16.32
CA LYS A 84 13.31 2.89 -15.51
C LYS A 84 14.43 2.38 -14.61
N ILE A 85 14.08 2.05 -13.37
CA ILE A 85 14.95 1.36 -12.42
C ILE A 85 14.37 -0.03 -12.18
N ILE A 86 15.23 -1.04 -12.18
CA ILE A 86 14.90 -2.43 -11.89
C ILE A 86 15.86 -2.90 -10.81
N ALA A 87 15.33 -3.35 -9.67
CA ALA A 87 16.09 -3.93 -8.57
C ALA A 87 15.70 -5.41 -8.41
N ARG A 88 16.69 -6.26 -8.20
CA ARG A 88 16.50 -7.70 -8.07
C ARG A 88 17.24 -8.24 -6.86
N GLU A 89 16.60 -9.20 -6.21
CA GLU A 89 17.09 -9.96 -5.07
C GLU A 89 17.36 -9.10 -3.83
N LYS A 90 16.75 -9.49 -2.72
CA LYS A 90 16.89 -8.81 -1.42
C LYS A 90 16.56 -7.31 -1.49
N VAL A 91 15.54 -6.95 -2.28
CA VAL A 91 15.17 -5.55 -2.47
C VAL A 91 14.69 -4.93 -1.17
N LEU A 92 15.32 -3.82 -0.79
CA LEU A 92 14.94 -2.97 0.34
C LEU A 92 14.97 -1.51 -0.11
N LEU A 93 13.82 -0.87 -0.08
CA LEU A 93 13.65 0.56 -0.31
C LEU A 93 13.32 1.25 1.01
N THR A 94 14.04 2.32 1.34
CA THR A 94 13.81 3.09 2.58
C THR A 94 13.78 4.59 2.31
N LYS A 95 12.91 5.29 3.05
CA LYS A 95 12.88 6.75 3.16
C LYS A 95 12.35 7.14 4.53
N GLY A 96 13.20 7.76 5.37
CA GLY A 96 12.84 8.03 6.75
C GLY A 96 12.34 6.76 7.46
N ASN A 97 11.16 6.82 8.05
CA ASN A 97 10.53 5.70 8.76
C ASN A 97 9.71 4.76 7.86
N THR A 98 9.81 4.92 6.53
CA THR A 98 9.08 4.08 5.58
C THR A 98 10.02 3.08 4.93
N LYS A 99 9.57 1.82 4.81
CA LYS A 99 10.32 0.71 4.21
C LYS A 99 9.43 -0.10 3.29
N ALA A 100 10.01 -0.58 2.18
CA ALA A 100 9.38 -1.58 1.32
C ALA A 100 10.39 -2.69 1.01
N THR A 101 9.94 -3.94 1.04
CA THR A 101 10.78 -5.12 0.75
C THR A 101 10.13 -6.02 -0.28
N GLY A 102 10.96 -6.73 -1.05
CA GLY A 102 10.52 -7.72 -2.02
C GLY A 102 11.69 -8.45 -2.66
N GLN A 103 11.41 -9.32 -3.63
CA GLN A 103 12.43 -10.01 -4.41
C GLN A 103 12.79 -9.22 -5.68
N TYR A 104 11.83 -8.48 -6.20
CA TYR A 104 11.95 -7.73 -7.44
C TYR A 104 11.18 -6.42 -7.32
N MET A 105 11.76 -5.33 -7.80
CA MET A 105 11.12 -4.03 -7.86
C MET A 105 11.37 -3.38 -9.22
N THR A 106 10.35 -2.74 -9.76
CA THR A 106 10.50 -1.81 -10.89
C THR A 106 9.95 -0.46 -10.53
N TYR A 107 10.61 0.59 -11.00
CA TYR A 107 10.10 1.94 -10.98
C TYR A 107 10.22 2.56 -12.38
N ASN A 108 9.10 2.94 -12.95
CA ASN A 108 9.05 3.70 -14.19
C ASN A 108 8.97 5.19 -13.82
N LEU A 109 9.95 5.98 -14.26
CA LEU A 109 10.09 7.38 -13.89
C LEU A 109 9.11 8.29 -14.66
N GLU A 110 8.69 7.89 -15.85
CA GLU A 110 7.79 8.66 -16.71
C GLU A 110 6.36 8.63 -16.17
N ASN A 111 5.80 7.44 -15.97
CA ASN A 111 4.43 7.26 -15.45
C ASN A 111 4.38 7.17 -13.91
N LYS A 112 5.53 7.25 -13.23
CA LYS A 112 5.68 7.22 -11.77
C LYS A 112 5.01 6.02 -11.10
N ILE A 113 5.12 4.85 -11.75
CA ILE A 113 4.60 3.59 -11.22
C ILE A 113 5.73 2.76 -10.65
N ALA A 114 5.60 2.41 -9.36
CA ALA A 114 6.42 1.42 -8.68
C ALA A 114 5.66 0.10 -8.54
N LYS A 115 6.36 -1.02 -8.76
CA LYS A 115 5.85 -2.37 -8.53
C LYS A 115 6.86 -3.16 -7.72
N ILE A 116 6.40 -3.81 -6.65
CA ILE A 116 7.19 -4.70 -5.80
C ILE A 116 6.56 -6.08 -5.89
N LEU A 117 7.38 -7.07 -6.25
CA LEU A 117 6.95 -8.43 -6.53
C LEU A 117 7.82 -9.44 -5.77
N GLY A 118 7.29 -10.65 -5.62
CA GLY A 118 7.95 -11.79 -5.01
C GLY A 118 6.94 -12.73 -4.38
N SER A 119 7.44 -13.72 -3.67
CA SER A 119 6.59 -14.63 -2.88
C SER A 119 6.07 -13.98 -1.59
N PHE A 120 6.73 -12.91 -1.14
CA PHE A 120 6.38 -12.16 0.05
C PHE A 120 6.98 -10.76 -0.02
N GLN A 121 6.13 -9.76 -0.11
CA GLN A 121 6.53 -8.37 -0.08
C GLN A 121 5.84 -7.61 1.03
N THR A 122 6.56 -6.62 1.56
CA THR A 122 6.05 -5.79 2.64
C THR A 122 6.19 -4.32 2.34
N PHE A 123 5.31 -3.56 2.93
CA PHE A 123 5.40 -2.12 3.02
C PHE A 123 5.09 -1.69 4.45
N SER A 124 5.94 -0.89 5.07
CA SER A 124 5.74 -0.35 6.43
C SER A 124 5.93 1.15 6.46
N SER A 125 5.10 1.82 7.25
CA SER A 125 5.14 3.26 7.51
C SER A 125 4.62 3.52 8.93
N PRO A 126 4.75 4.76 9.46
CA PRO A 126 4.13 5.12 10.74
C PRO A 126 2.62 4.90 10.81
N SER A 127 1.95 4.88 9.66
CA SER A 127 0.48 4.70 9.56
C SER A 127 0.03 3.25 9.54
N GLY A 128 0.93 2.31 9.25
CA GLY A 128 0.58 0.91 9.19
C GLY A 128 1.58 0.06 8.41
N TYR A 129 1.22 -1.19 8.29
CA TYR A 129 2.02 -2.24 7.68
C TYR A 129 1.15 -3.04 6.70
N VAL A 130 1.70 -3.38 5.55
CA VAL A 130 1.05 -4.16 4.49
C VAL A 130 1.95 -5.35 4.15
N GLU A 131 1.36 -6.54 4.06
CA GLU A 131 1.94 -7.75 3.48
C GLU A 131 1.13 -8.16 2.25
N SER A 132 1.80 -8.72 1.26
CA SER A 132 1.19 -9.32 0.08
C SER A 132 2.06 -10.46 -0.45
N LYS A 133 1.46 -11.50 -1.03
CA LYS A 133 2.19 -12.63 -1.63
C LYS A 133 2.30 -12.58 -3.15
N LYS A 134 1.78 -11.53 -3.80
CA LYS A 134 1.84 -11.42 -5.26
C LYS A 134 2.47 -10.12 -5.70
N ILE A 135 1.88 -8.97 -5.35
CA ILE A 135 2.35 -7.67 -5.83
C ILE A 135 1.86 -6.53 -4.94
N ILE A 136 2.70 -5.52 -4.76
CA ILE A 136 2.32 -4.20 -4.27
C ILE A 136 2.64 -3.19 -5.37
N ILE A 137 1.67 -2.34 -5.73
CA ILE A 137 1.78 -1.31 -6.78
C ILE A 137 1.51 0.05 -6.17
N PHE A 138 2.28 1.04 -6.58
CA PHE A 138 2.04 2.45 -6.30
C PHE A 138 2.01 3.21 -7.62
N ASP A 139 0.92 3.92 -7.89
CA ASP A 139 0.75 4.84 -9.02
C ASP A 139 0.65 6.25 -8.45
N ASP A 140 1.77 7.00 -8.51
CA ASP A 140 1.85 8.33 -7.90
C ASP A 140 1.05 9.38 -8.69
N LEU A 141 0.94 9.23 -10.01
CA LEU A 141 0.15 10.15 -10.83
C LEU A 141 -1.35 10.01 -10.54
N LYS A 142 -1.82 8.79 -10.32
CA LYS A 142 -3.23 8.53 -9.99
C LYS A 142 -3.53 8.59 -8.49
N ASN A 143 -2.50 8.68 -7.66
CA ASN A 143 -2.62 8.62 -6.19
C ASN A 143 -3.31 7.32 -5.72
N ILE A 144 -2.85 6.18 -6.26
CA ILE A 144 -3.41 4.86 -6.00
C ILE A 144 -2.31 3.95 -5.46
N ALA A 145 -2.66 3.13 -4.45
CA ALA A 145 -1.89 1.96 -4.06
C ALA A 145 -2.77 0.71 -4.19
N GLU A 146 -2.20 -0.38 -4.69
CA GLU A 146 -2.85 -1.68 -4.78
C GLU A 146 -1.95 -2.76 -4.19
N ALA A 147 -2.57 -3.73 -3.49
CA ALA A 147 -1.91 -4.95 -3.04
C ALA A 147 -2.78 -6.14 -3.44
N GLU A 148 -2.16 -7.22 -3.92
CA GLU A 148 -2.85 -8.43 -4.38
C GLU A 148 -2.10 -9.69 -3.94
N GLY A 149 -2.84 -10.74 -3.56
CA GLY A 149 -2.36 -12.04 -3.11
C GLY A 149 -2.21 -12.10 -1.59
N ASP A 150 -3.19 -12.70 -0.91
CA ASP A 150 -3.21 -12.90 0.54
C ASP A 150 -2.82 -11.63 1.31
N VAL A 151 -3.47 -10.53 0.99
CA VAL A 151 -3.14 -9.22 1.56
C VAL A 151 -3.48 -9.19 3.04
N LYS A 152 -2.53 -8.72 3.87
CA LYS A 152 -2.75 -8.39 5.26
C LYS A 152 -2.31 -6.95 5.52
N ILE A 153 -3.19 -6.18 6.13
CA ILE A 153 -2.92 -4.80 6.52
C ILE A 153 -3.06 -4.68 8.03
N ILE A 154 -2.09 -4.06 8.68
CA ILE A 154 -2.15 -3.72 10.10
C ILE A 154 -2.11 -2.19 10.19
N LEU A 155 -3.19 -1.60 10.67
CA LEU A 155 -3.29 -0.15 10.87
C LEU A 155 -2.67 0.27 12.22
N SER A 156 -2.30 1.53 12.35
CA SER A 156 -1.74 2.10 13.59
C SER A 156 -2.66 1.93 14.81
N ASN A 157 -3.97 1.84 14.61
CA ASN A 157 -4.97 1.54 15.65
C ASN A 157 -5.14 0.04 15.93
N LYS A 158 -4.18 -0.80 15.51
CA LYS A 158 -4.17 -2.27 15.68
C LYS A 158 -5.33 -3.00 14.97
N THR A 159 -6.10 -2.34 14.10
CA THR A 159 -7.06 -3.03 13.25
C THR A 159 -6.30 -3.82 12.19
N ILE A 160 -6.66 -5.08 12.01
CA ILE A 160 -6.07 -5.97 11.01
C ILE A 160 -7.12 -6.24 9.94
N ILE A 161 -6.72 -6.11 8.67
CA ILE A 161 -7.55 -6.38 7.50
C ILE A 161 -6.88 -7.47 6.67
N TYR A 162 -7.63 -8.50 6.32
CA TYR A 162 -7.24 -9.53 5.35
C TYR A 162 -8.15 -9.43 4.14
N ALA A 163 -7.62 -9.65 2.94
CA ALA A 163 -8.37 -9.71 1.69
C ALA A 163 -7.52 -10.35 0.59
N ASP A 164 -8.14 -10.75 -0.52
CA ASP A 164 -7.39 -11.24 -1.68
C ASP A 164 -6.74 -10.08 -2.43
N LYS A 165 -7.42 -8.91 -2.47
CA LYS A 165 -6.92 -7.68 -3.08
C LYS A 165 -7.40 -6.46 -2.30
N VAL A 166 -6.54 -5.45 -2.20
CA VAL A 166 -6.88 -4.13 -1.66
C VAL A 166 -6.43 -3.04 -2.62
N LYS A 167 -7.31 -2.07 -2.87
CA LYS A 167 -7.03 -0.83 -3.61
C LYS A 167 -7.33 0.36 -2.72
N ALA A 168 -6.39 1.28 -2.60
CA ALA A 168 -6.50 2.51 -1.84
C ALA A 168 -6.32 3.70 -2.76
N ASN A 169 -7.19 4.71 -2.61
CA ASN A 169 -7.08 6.01 -3.29
C ASN A 169 -6.75 7.07 -2.26
N PHE A 170 -5.87 7.98 -2.61
CA PHE A 170 -5.38 9.05 -1.74
C PHE A 170 -5.72 10.42 -2.29
N GLU A 171 -5.84 11.41 -1.41
CA GLU A 171 -5.97 12.81 -1.80
C GLU A 171 -4.65 13.28 -2.43
N PRO A 172 -4.70 13.96 -3.60
CA PRO A 172 -3.50 14.40 -4.30
C PRO A 172 -2.62 15.37 -3.50
N THR A 173 -3.23 16.25 -2.71
CA THR A 173 -2.55 17.37 -2.04
C THR A 173 -1.77 16.95 -0.80
N ASN A 174 -2.38 16.13 0.05
CA ASN A 174 -1.81 15.76 1.36
C ASN A 174 -1.57 14.25 1.52
N LYS A 175 -1.85 13.49 0.46
CA LYS A 175 -1.67 12.02 0.40
C LYS A 175 -2.36 11.26 1.54
N THR A 176 -3.43 11.82 2.10
CA THR A 176 -4.26 11.11 3.08
C THR A 176 -5.17 10.11 2.38
N LEU A 177 -5.49 8.99 3.05
CA LEU A 177 -6.41 8.00 2.51
C LEU A 177 -7.79 8.61 2.30
N LYS A 178 -8.31 8.53 1.07
CA LYS A 178 -9.66 8.94 0.69
C LYS A 178 -10.64 7.77 0.73
N THR A 179 -10.31 6.71 0.03
CA THR A 179 -11.12 5.48 -0.02
C THR A 179 -10.25 4.25 -0.04
N ALA A 180 -10.74 3.14 0.52
CA ALA A 180 -10.12 1.84 0.37
C ALA A 180 -11.18 0.79 0.01
N ILE A 181 -10.83 -0.10 -0.93
CA ILE A 181 -11.68 -1.20 -1.39
C ILE A 181 -10.91 -2.50 -1.15
N ALA A 182 -11.47 -3.37 -0.32
CA ALA A 182 -10.96 -4.71 -0.07
C ALA A 182 -11.90 -5.72 -0.73
N THR A 183 -11.36 -6.62 -1.54
CA THR A 183 -12.13 -7.57 -2.34
C THR A 183 -11.64 -8.99 -2.10
N GLY A 184 -12.57 -9.92 -1.99
CA GLY A 184 -12.34 -11.35 -1.79
C GLY A 184 -11.90 -11.69 -0.35
N ASN A 185 -12.60 -12.62 0.27
CA ASN A 185 -12.29 -13.14 1.61
C ASN A 185 -12.01 -12.07 2.68
N VAL A 186 -12.74 -10.95 2.62
CA VAL A 186 -12.50 -9.80 3.49
C VAL A 186 -12.76 -10.16 4.95
N VAL A 187 -11.74 -9.98 5.80
CA VAL A 187 -11.83 -10.13 7.26
C VAL A 187 -11.23 -8.92 7.93
N ILE A 188 -12.02 -8.25 8.75
CA ILE A 188 -11.58 -7.09 9.55
C ILE A 188 -11.62 -7.49 11.01
N VAL A 189 -10.48 -7.37 11.71
CA VAL A 189 -10.34 -7.68 13.13
C VAL A 189 -9.93 -6.44 13.89
N ASN A 190 -10.76 -6.02 14.83
CA ASN A 190 -10.40 -5.01 15.81
C ASN A 190 -10.26 -5.68 17.18
N LYS A 191 -9.03 -5.93 17.61
CA LYS A 191 -8.74 -6.66 18.85
C LYS A 191 -9.18 -5.88 20.08
N ASP A 192 -8.97 -4.57 20.09
CA ASP A 192 -9.30 -3.72 21.24
C ASP A 192 -10.82 -3.68 21.51
N LYS A 193 -11.64 -3.81 20.46
CA LYS A 193 -13.11 -3.87 20.56
C LYS A 193 -13.66 -5.30 20.58
N GLY A 194 -12.80 -6.32 20.52
CA GLY A 194 -13.25 -7.72 20.44
C GLY A 194 -14.13 -8.02 19.23
N ARG A 195 -13.99 -7.26 18.13
CA ARG A 195 -14.88 -7.32 16.95
C ARG A 195 -14.16 -7.97 15.76
N LYS A 196 -14.86 -8.88 15.10
CA LYS A 196 -14.46 -9.48 13.83
C LYS A 196 -15.59 -9.36 12.81
N SER A 197 -15.31 -8.83 11.64
CA SER A 197 -16.25 -8.73 10.52
C SER A 197 -15.73 -9.53 9.34
N LYS A 198 -16.63 -10.20 8.60
CA LYS A 198 -16.36 -10.91 7.35
C LYS A 198 -17.30 -10.40 6.27
N ALA A 199 -16.83 -10.37 5.01
CA ALA A 199 -17.61 -10.00 3.83
C ALA A 199 -16.89 -10.46 2.55
N ASP A 200 -17.55 -10.38 1.40
CA ASP A 200 -16.92 -10.58 0.10
C ASP A 200 -16.25 -9.28 -0.40
N LEU A 201 -16.83 -8.13 -0.02
CA LEU A 201 -16.36 -6.79 -0.38
C LEU A 201 -16.46 -5.85 0.82
N GLY A 202 -15.41 -5.07 1.06
CA GLY A 202 -15.38 -3.98 2.03
C GLY A 202 -14.99 -2.66 1.35
N VAL A 203 -15.74 -1.60 1.59
CA VAL A 203 -15.46 -0.24 1.09
C VAL A 203 -15.41 0.72 2.26
N TYR A 204 -14.26 1.36 2.45
CA TYR A 204 -14.06 2.44 3.40
C TYR A 204 -14.07 3.79 2.71
N ASN A 205 -14.71 4.77 3.32
CA ASN A 205 -14.69 6.17 2.88
C ASN A 205 -14.31 7.05 4.08
N SER A 206 -13.24 7.82 3.95
CA SER A 206 -12.70 8.64 5.02
C SER A 206 -13.53 9.89 5.31
N ASN A 207 -14.22 10.46 4.29
CA ASN A 207 -14.97 11.71 4.43
C ASN A 207 -16.11 11.59 5.45
N ASN A 208 -16.73 10.40 5.51
CA ASN A 208 -17.83 10.12 6.44
C ASN A 208 -17.52 9.03 7.48
N GLU A 209 -16.26 8.54 7.48
CA GLU A 209 -15.79 7.45 8.35
C GLU A 209 -16.67 6.20 8.30
N MET A 210 -17.20 5.88 7.11
CA MET A 210 -18.10 4.75 6.90
C MET A 210 -17.38 3.55 6.31
N VAL A 211 -17.69 2.38 6.83
CA VAL A 211 -17.34 1.08 6.22
C VAL A 211 -18.61 0.42 5.71
N LYS A 212 -18.66 0.12 4.42
CA LYS A 212 -19.72 -0.69 3.80
C LYS A 212 -19.19 -2.08 3.51
N LEU A 213 -19.89 -3.09 3.98
CA LEU A 213 -19.61 -4.51 3.75
C LEU A 213 -20.71 -5.09 2.85
N THR A 214 -20.34 -5.89 1.87
CA THR A 214 -21.29 -6.49 0.92
C THR A 214 -20.93 -7.95 0.68
N GLY A 215 -21.94 -8.80 0.58
CA GLY A 215 -21.80 -10.24 0.34
C GLY A 215 -21.41 -11.01 1.61
N ASN A 216 -22.24 -11.97 2.00
CA ASN A 216 -21.98 -12.91 3.10
C ASN A 216 -21.51 -12.24 4.40
N VAL A 217 -22.12 -11.11 4.74
CA VAL A 217 -21.69 -10.27 5.88
C VAL A 217 -21.93 -11.01 7.20
N ILE A 218 -20.88 -11.11 8.02
CA ILE A 218 -20.94 -11.63 9.38
C ILE A 218 -20.19 -10.67 10.29
N ILE A 219 -20.83 -10.21 11.36
CA ILE A 219 -20.19 -9.43 12.42
C ILE A 219 -20.28 -10.21 13.72
N ILE A 220 -19.13 -10.42 14.34
CA ILE A 220 -18.98 -11.07 15.64
C ILE A 220 -18.44 -10.03 16.61
N ASN A 221 -19.12 -9.87 17.72
CA ASN A 221 -18.69 -9.03 18.83
C ASN A 221 -18.85 -9.83 20.12
N GLN A 222 -17.73 -10.17 20.75
CA GLN A 222 -17.72 -11.02 21.97
C GLN A 222 -18.58 -12.28 21.78
N LYS A 223 -19.76 -12.34 22.44
CA LYS A 223 -20.70 -13.49 22.42
C LYS A 223 -21.84 -13.33 21.42
N SER A 224 -21.87 -12.23 20.65
CA SER A 224 -22.96 -11.93 19.71
C SER A 224 -22.48 -12.11 18.27
N LYS A 225 -23.33 -12.71 17.43
CA LYS A 225 -23.09 -12.87 16.00
C LYS A 225 -24.31 -12.37 15.23
N ILE A 226 -24.08 -11.49 14.26
CA ILE A 226 -25.11 -10.98 13.37
C ILE A 226 -24.66 -11.26 11.93
N SER A 227 -25.55 -11.73 11.08
CA SER A 227 -25.28 -12.00 9.68
C SER A 227 -26.36 -11.43 8.77
N GLY A 228 -25.96 -11.01 7.57
CA GLY A 228 -26.84 -10.45 6.55
C GLY A 228 -26.16 -10.35 5.19
N SER A 229 -26.80 -9.69 4.24
CA SER A 229 -26.27 -9.51 2.90
C SER A 229 -25.40 -8.25 2.77
N ARG A 230 -25.69 -7.23 3.57
CA ARG A 230 -24.96 -5.95 3.60
C ARG A 230 -24.78 -5.48 5.03
N GLY A 231 -23.69 -4.75 5.27
CA GLY A 231 -23.44 -4.11 6.55
C GLY A 231 -22.92 -2.68 6.33
N ILE A 232 -23.33 -1.75 7.18
CA ILE A 232 -22.81 -0.38 7.18
C ILE A 232 -22.42 -0.05 8.62
N THR A 233 -21.17 0.34 8.81
CA THR A 233 -20.65 0.74 10.11
C THR A 233 -20.12 2.17 10.03
N ASN A 234 -20.60 3.03 10.91
CA ASN A 234 -20.00 4.34 11.13
C ASN A 234 -18.89 4.19 12.18
N LEU A 235 -17.64 4.44 11.80
CA LEU A 235 -16.51 4.25 12.69
C LEU A 235 -16.44 5.30 13.80
N LYS A 236 -17.01 6.48 13.54
CA LYS A 236 -17.06 7.59 14.50
C LYS A 236 -18.03 7.29 15.65
N THR A 237 -19.26 6.90 15.33
CA THR A 237 -20.31 6.61 16.32
C THR A 237 -20.29 5.17 16.81
N GLY A 238 -19.68 4.25 16.07
CA GLY A 238 -19.69 2.81 16.35
C GLY A 238 -21.01 2.12 15.98
N ILE A 239 -22.00 2.85 15.44
CA ILE A 239 -23.27 2.27 15.01
C ILE A 239 -23.08 1.40 13.77
N SER A 240 -23.63 0.20 13.82
CA SER A 240 -23.60 -0.76 12.70
C SER A 240 -25.00 -1.22 12.36
N ASN A 241 -25.38 -1.10 11.09
CA ASN A 241 -26.63 -1.61 10.55
C ASN A 241 -26.33 -2.81 9.64
N ILE A 242 -27.01 -3.93 9.89
CA ILE A 242 -26.96 -5.11 9.06
C ILE A 242 -28.27 -5.27 8.33
N LEU A 243 -28.21 -5.50 7.03
CA LEU A 243 -29.34 -5.55 6.14
C LEU A 243 -29.41 -6.92 5.45
N GLY A 244 -30.62 -7.43 5.28
CA GLY A 244 -30.90 -8.57 4.43
C GLY A 244 -30.90 -8.20 2.94
N ASP A 245 -31.34 -9.13 2.12
CA ASP A 245 -31.64 -8.93 0.71
C ASP A 245 -33.01 -9.52 0.41
N PRO A 246 -34.08 -8.69 0.45
CA PRO A 246 -35.45 -9.15 0.19
C PRO A 246 -35.61 -9.79 -1.18
N LYS A 247 -34.91 -9.29 -2.21
CA LYS A 247 -34.97 -9.82 -3.58
C LYS A 247 -34.45 -11.26 -3.66
N LYS A 248 -33.44 -11.59 -2.85
CA LYS A 248 -32.84 -12.94 -2.75
C LYS A 248 -33.41 -13.75 -1.58
N LYS A 249 -34.49 -13.28 -0.93
CA LYS A 249 -35.09 -13.89 0.26
C LYS A 249 -34.09 -14.14 1.41
N LYS A 250 -33.01 -13.32 1.50
CA LYS A 250 -32.00 -13.44 2.54
C LYS A 250 -32.35 -12.53 3.72
N ARG A 251 -32.66 -13.11 4.87
CA ARG A 251 -33.01 -12.41 6.11
C ARG A 251 -31.75 -12.10 6.92
N VAL A 252 -31.81 -11.08 7.76
CA VAL A 252 -30.83 -10.86 8.82
C VAL A 252 -31.06 -11.89 9.94
N LYS A 253 -29.95 -12.45 10.46
CA LYS A 253 -29.98 -13.36 11.62
C LYS A 253 -29.06 -12.83 12.72
N GLY A 254 -29.56 -12.79 13.92
CA GLY A 254 -28.82 -12.44 15.14
C GLY A 254 -28.81 -13.61 16.13
N THR A 255 -27.65 -13.90 16.72
CA THR A 255 -27.49 -14.83 17.84
C THR A 255 -26.82 -14.08 18.98
N PHE A 256 -27.45 -14.06 20.13
CA PHE A 256 -27.00 -13.37 21.31
C PHE A 256 -26.90 -14.37 22.46
N SER A 257 -25.72 -14.54 23.05
CA SER A 257 -25.56 -15.39 24.22
C SER A 257 -25.82 -14.55 25.46
N PRO A 258 -26.76 -14.94 26.34
CA PRO A 258 -26.99 -14.22 27.58
C PRO A 258 -25.76 -14.24 28.46
N VAL A 259 -25.49 -13.12 29.11
CA VAL A 259 -24.47 -13.07 30.17
C VAL A 259 -25.02 -13.87 31.36
N LYS A 260 -24.37 -14.98 31.72
CA LYS A 260 -24.62 -15.60 33.01
C LYS A 260 -24.27 -14.56 34.08
N LYS A 261 -25.25 -14.16 34.87
CA LYS A 261 -25.03 -13.39 36.11
C LYS A 261 -24.17 -14.18 37.05
#